data_a266a85bad60ba70d4f28d96e59840e4
#
_entry.id   a266a85bad60ba70d4f28d96e59840e4
#
_cell.length_a   1.000
_cell.length_b   1.000
_cell.length_c   1.000
_cell.angle_alpha   90.00
_cell.angle_beta   90.00
_cell.angle_gamma   90.00
#
_symmetry.space_group_name_H-M   'P 1'
#
loop_
_entity.id
_entity.type
_entity.pdbx_description
1 polymer ?
#
loop_
_entity_poly.entity_id
_entity_poly.type
_entity_poly.pdbx_seq_one_letter_code
_entity_poly.pdbx_strand_id
1 'polypeptide(L)'
;MEHSSPDMTVEQICTVIDLLNPCIDDHLYVYDFTNDYYYISPHAAERFPIPGTAFHNVIENHRHFVYAPDLAALQTDLNDLIAGRKDFHNMQYRWIDKKGQPVWINCRGYIVHEKNVPHYMIGCINEIGGRQKADDVSGLLGESSLRSYLEDYYAAFPSGYLLRLGLDDFKEINEKFGTEYGDMVLKKTAQCISSCIKPGQMLYRICHCGFYGWHCR
;
A
#
# COMPACT_ATOMS: atom_id res chain seq x y z
N MET A 1 24.86 -9.19 13.53
CA MET A 1 24.41 -10.56 13.27
C MET A 1 24.42 -10.69 11.75
N GLU A 2 25.32 -11.50 11.20
CA GLU A 2 25.25 -11.85 9.80
C GLU A 2 23.97 -12.67 9.60
N HIS A 3 22.97 -12.09 8.97
CA HIS A 3 21.82 -12.83 8.48
C HIS A 3 22.33 -13.66 7.29
N SER A 4 22.64 -14.94 7.54
CA SER A 4 22.79 -15.89 6.43
C SER A 4 21.48 -15.87 5.64
N SER A 5 21.57 -15.56 4.34
CA SER A 5 20.42 -15.67 3.44
C SER A 5 19.80 -17.06 3.62
N PRO A 6 18.47 -17.17 3.74
CA PRO A 6 17.86 -18.48 3.79
C PRO A 6 18.18 -19.22 2.50
N ASP A 7 18.71 -20.42 2.61
CA ASP A 7 19.03 -21.33 1.48
C ASP A 7 17.79 -21.86 0.74
N MET A 8 16.73 -21.04 0.62
CA MET A 8 15.49 -21.42 -0.03
C MET A 8 15.44 -20.89 -1.45
N THR A 9 15.12 -21.78 -2.38
CA THR A 9 14.84 -21.39 -3.77
C THR A 9 13.46 -20.74 -3.86
N VAL A 10 13.22 -19.92 -4.90
CA VAL A 10 11.91 -19.30 -5.16
C VAL A 10 10.81 -20.37 -5.27
N GLU A 11 11.07 -21.52 -5.87
CA GLU A 11 10.11 -22.64 -5.96
C GLU A 11 9.71 -23.20 -4.58
N GLN A 12 10.69 -23.33 -3.67
CA GLN A 12 10.40 -23.73 -2.30
C GLN A 12 9.55 -22.70 -1.56
N ILE A 13 9.80 -21.41 -1.79
CA ILE A 13 8.99 -20.32 -1.24
C ILE A 13 7.58 -20.38 -1.79
N CYS A 14 7.37 -20.59 -3.09
CA CYS A 14 6.04 -20.78 -3.68
C CYS A 14 5.29 -21.93 -3.02
N THR A 15 5.98 -23.05 -2.78
CA THR A 15 5.39 -24.21 -2.07
C THR A 15 4.96 -23.83 -0.66
N VAL A 16 5.77 -23.07 0.07
CA VAL A 16 5.41 -22.61 1.44
C VAL A 16 4.21 -21.67 1.39
N ILE A 17 4.14 -20.77 0.42
CA ILE A 17 2.98 -19.88 0.22
C ILE A 17 1.71 -20.70 0.01
N ASP A 18 1.74 -21.74 -0.82
CA ASP A 18 0.58 -22.62 -1.06
C ASP A 18 0.15 -23.38 0.20
N LEU A 19 1.11 -23.89 0.97
CA LEU A 19 0.84 -24.58 2.22
C LEU A 19 0.20 -23.68 3.28
N LEU A 20 0.61 -22.39 3.32
CA LEU A 20 0.08 -21.43 4.26
C LEU A 20 -1.24 -20.77 3.81
N ASN A 21 -1.55 -20.80 2.51
CA ASN A 21 -2.73 -20.15 1.94
C ASN A 21 -4.06 -20.49 2.65
N PRO A 22 -4.34 -21.75 3.09
CA PRO A 22 -5.56 -22.06 3.84
C PRO A 22 -5.60 -21.55 5.28
N CYS A 23 -4.47 -21.09 5.81
CA CYS A 23 -4.30 -20.73 7.23
C CYS A 23 -4.19 -19.22 7.45
N ILE A 24 -4.02 -18.43 6.38
CA ILE A 24 -3.70 -17.00 6.45
C ILE A 24 -4.65 -16.22 5.53
N ASP A 25 -5.26 -15.17 6.07
CA ASP A 25 -6.14 -14.28 5.30
C ASP A 25 -5.33 -13.28 4.43
N ASP A 26 -4.10 -12.97 4.83
CA ASP A 26 -3.21 -12.08 4.09
C ASP A 26 -2.68 -12.75 2.82
N HIS A 27 -2.48 -11.97 1.76
CA HIS A 27 -1.93 -12.48 0.50
C HIS A 27 -0.40 -12.54 0.60
N LEU A 28 0.16 -13.75 0.68
CA LEU A 28 1.61 -13.95 0.67
C LEU A 28 2.14 -13.92 -0.76
N TYR A 29 3.34 -13.37 -0.96
CA TYR A 29 3.95 -13.29 -2.27
C TYR A 29 5.48 -13.43 -2.24
N VAL A 30 6.05 -13.78 -3.39
CA VAL A 30 7.47 -13.63 -3.69
C VAL A 30 7.64 -12.96 -5.06
N TYR A 31 8.58 -12.00 -5.14
CA TYR A 31 8.99 -11.35 -6.37
C TYR A 31 10.49 -11.62 -6.61
N ASP A 32 10.80 -12.46 -7.58
CA ASP A 32 12.16 -12.74 -8.06
C ASP A 32 12.59 -11.63 -9.02
N PHE A 33 13.54 -10.81 -8.60
CA PHE A 33 14.05 -9.69 -9.40
C PHE A 33 14.92 -10.16 -10.57
N THR A 34 15.56 -11.33 -10.44
CA THR A 34 16.47 -11.86 -11.45
C THR A 34 15.72 -12.36 -12.68
N ASN A 35 14.60 -13.04 -12.46
CA ASN A 35 13.79 -13.64 -13.51
C ASN A 35 12.55 -12.81 -13.84
N ASP A 36 12.35 -11.65 -13.19
CA ASP A 36 11.15 -10.83 -13.27
C ASP A 36 9.87 -11.67 -13.09
N TYR A 37 9.88 -12.53 -12.07
CA TYR A 37 8.85 -13.51 -11.78
C TYR A 37 8.18 -13.19 -10.47
N TYR A 38 6.83 -13.16 -10.48
CA TYR A 38 5.99 -12.92 -9.31
C TYR A 38 5.12 -14.12 -9.04
N TYR A 39 5.07 -14.52 -7.79
CA TYR A 39 4.14 -15.53 -7.30
C TYR A 39 3.35 -14.98 -6.11
N ILE A 40 2.04 -15.19 -6.10
CA ILE A 40 1.14 -14.74 -5.02
C ILE A 40 0.15 -15.85 -4.66
N SER A 41 -0.25 -15.87 -3.40
CA SER A 41 -1.21 -16.84 -2.88
C SER A 41 -2.52 -16.90 -3.71
N PRO A 42 -3.08 -18.09 -3.98
CA PRO A 42 -4.21 -18.30 -4.89
C PRO A 42 -5.43 -17.42 -4.61
N HIS A 43 -5.79 -17.19 -3.34
CA HIS A 43 -6.96 -16.40 -2.99
C HIS A 43 -6.83 -14.92 -3.41
N ALA A 44 -5.61 -14.39 -3.62
CA ALA A 44 -5.42 -13.07 -4.20
C ALA A 44 -5.93 -13.00 -5.64
N ALA A 45 -5.61 -14.00 -6.47
CA ALA A 45 -6.09 -14.09 -7.85
C ALA A 45 -7.61 -14.34 -7.95
N GLU A 46 -8.21 -14.91 -6.91
CA GLU A 46 -9.67 -15.02 -6.80
C GLU A 46 -10.32 -13.66 -6.51
N ARG A 47 -9.67 -12.83 -5.70
CA ARG A 47 -10.18 -11.55 -5.21
C ARG A 47 -9.95 -10.40 -6.18
N PHE A 48 -8.78 -10.36 -6.82
CA PHE A 48 -8.33 -9.26 -7.68
C PHE A 48 -8.12 -9.73 -9.13
N PRO A 49 -8.16 -8.83 -10.14
CA PRO A 49 -7.93 -9.17 -11.54
C PRO A 49 -6.43 -9.31 -11.86
N ILE A 50 -5.73 -10.08 -11.05
CA ILE A 50 -4.32 -10.43 -11.24
C ILE A 50 -4.23 -11.43 -12.39
N PRO A 51 -3.19 -11.40 -13.25
CA PRO A 51 -3.08 -12.29 -14.42
C PRO A 51 -3.09 -13.79 -14.10
N GLY A 52 -2.81 -14.14 -12.85
CA GLY A 52 -2.75 -15.50 -12.31
C GLY A 52 -1.99 -15.51 -11.01
N THR A 53 -1.78 -16.68 -10.43
CA THR A 53 -0.94 -16.85 -9.23
C THR A 53 0.55 -16.66 -9.55
N ALA A 54 0.94 -16.89 -10.79
CA ALA A 54 2.32 -16.76 -11.28
C ALA A 54 2.35 -15.97 -12.59
N PHE A 55 3.23 -14.96 -12.67
CA PHE A 55 3.40 -14.16 -13.89
C PHE A 55 4.77 -13.47 -13.96
N HIS A 56 5.16 -13.10 -15.18
CA HIS A 56 6.33 -12.29 -15.49
C HIS A 56 5.90 -10.86 -15.89
N ASN A 57 6.87 -10.00 -16.25
CA ASN A 57 6.63 -8.58 -16.57
C ASN A 57 5.87 -7.88 -15.43
N VAL A 58 6.40 -8.03 -14.22
CA VAL A 58 5.72 -7.71 -12.96
C VAL A 58 5.30 -6.25 -12.92
N ILE A 59 6.20 -5.31 -13.23
CA ILE A 59 5.92 -3.87 -13.20
C ILE A 59 4.85 -3.49 -14.22
N GLU A 60 4.85 -4.12 -15.40
CA GLU A 60 3.83 -3.86 -16.42
C GLU A 60 2.46 -4.44 -16.02
N ASN A 61 2.46 -5.65 -15.47
CA ASN A 61 1.24 -6.32 -15.03
C ASN A 61 0.54 -5.63 -13.85
N HIS A 62 1.24 -4.85 -13.03
CA HIS A 62 0.62 -4.02 -11.99
C HIS A 62 -0.47 -3.08 -12.53
N ARG A 63 -0.40 -2.67 -13.80
CA ARG A 63 -1.41 -1.81 -14.44
C ARG A 63 -2.80 -2.44 -14.50
N HIS A 64 -2.91 -3.75 -14.40
CA HIS A 64 -4.19 -4.46 -14.50
C HIS A 64 -4.97 -4.47 -13.18
N PHE A 65 -4.28 -4.36 -12.05
CA PHE A 65 -4.92 -4.50 -10.74
C PHE A 65 -4.54 -3.39 -9.73
N VAL A 66 -3.52 -2.61 -9.98
CA VAL A 66 -3.20 -1.43 -9.16
C VAL A 66 -4.01 -0.22 -9.63
N TYR A 67 -4.55 0.55 -8.71
CA TYR A 67 -5.26 1.79 -9.02
C TYR A 67 -4.33 2.78 -9.73
N ALA A 68 -4.75 3.27 -10.91
CA ALA A 68 -3.89 4.02 -11.82
C ALA A 68 -3.13 5.21 -11.18
N PRO A 69 -3.73 6.05 -10.31
CA PRO A 69 -3.02 7.13 -9.64
C PRO A 69 -1.87 6.69 -8.72
N ASP A 70 -1.90 5.44 -8.23
CA ASP A 70 -0.91 4.93 -7.28
C ASP A 70 0.28 4.24 -7.99
N LEU A 71 0.16 3.95 -9.29
CA LEU A 71 1.17 3.22 -10.07
C LEU A 71 2.54 3.88 -10.09
N ALA A 72 2.62 5.19 -10.27
CA ALA A 72 3.90 5.90 -10.36
C ALA A 72 4.70 5.80 -9.06
N ALA A 73 4.00 5.90 -7.91
CA ALA A 73 4.61 5.76 -6.60
C ALA A 73 5.13 4.34 -6.36
N LEU A 74 4.32 3.32 -6.68
CA LEU A 74 4.71 1.93 -6.57
C LEU A 74 5.92 1.61 -7.46
N GLN A 75 5.92 2.04 -8.73
CA GLN A 75 7.02 1.82 -9.66
C GLN A 75 8.34 2.46 -9.18
N THR A 76 8.26 3.67 -8.60
CA THR A 76 9.43 4.33 -8.03
C THR A 76 10.00 3.50 -6.87
N ASP A 77 9.14 3.06 -5.95
CA ASP A 77 9.55 2.26 -4.81
C ASP A 77 10.16 0.91 -5.23
N LEU A 78 9.54 0.18 -6.15
CA LEU A 78 10.07 -1.08 -6.68
C LEU A 78 11.42 -0.90 -7.38
N ASN A 79 11.60 0.17 -8.15
CA ASN A 79 12.88 0.48 -8.78
C ASN A 79 13.98 0.77 -7.75
N ASP A 80 13.63 1.40 -6.63
CA ASP A 80 14.57 1.65 -5.53
C ASP A 80 15.01 0.35 -4.84
N LEU A 81 14.08 -0.60 -4.66
CA LEU A 81 14.34 -1.91 -4.09
C LEU A 81 15.23 -2.75 -5.01
N ILE A 82 14.89 -2.85 -6.30
CA ILE A 82 15.66 -3.60 -7.30
C ILE A 82 17.07 -3.03 -7.45
N ALA A 83 17.23 -1.72 -7.35
CA ALA A 83 18.54 -1.06 -7.40
C ALA A 83 19.33 -1.15 -6.08
N GLY A 84 18.81 -1.80 -5.05
CA GLY A 84 19.46 -1.94 -3.75
C GLY A 84 19.57 -0.64 -2.95
N ARG A 85 18.72 0.35 -3.23
CA ARG A 85 18.65 1.59 -2.45
C ARG A 85 17.82 1.47 -1.19
N LYS A 86 17.03 0.41 -1.08
CA LYS A 86 16.18 0.04 0.06
C LYS A 86 16.19 -1.47 0.24
N ASP A 87 16.06 -1.93 1.47
CA ASP A 87 16.01 -3.36 1.83
C ASP A 87 14.61 -3.81 2.28
N PHE A 88 13.67 -2.90 2.37
CA PHE A 88 12.34 -3.15 2.88
C PHE A 88 11.27 -2.38 2.11
N HIS A 89 10.24 -3.09 1.66
CA HIS A 89 9.02 -2.53 1.08
C HIS A 89 7.96 -2.39 2.17
N ASN A 90 7.42 -1.20 2.35
CA ASN A 90 6.25 -0.98 3.20
C ASN A 90 5.44 0.17 2.60
N MET A 91 4.35 -0.16 1.95
CA MET A 91 3.57 0.82 1.20
C MET A 91 2.08 0.54 1.29
N GLN A 92 1.29 1.61 1.52
CA GLN A 92 -0.16 1.56 1.43
C GLN A 92 -0.58 2.17 0.10
N TYR A 93 -1.34 1.41 -0.71
CA TYR A 93 -1.84 1.84 -1.99
C TYR A 93 -3.09 1.03 -2.35
N ARG A 94 -3.72 1.33 -3.48
CA ARG A 94 -5.00 0.70 -3.83
C ARG A 94 -4.83 -0.31 -4.95
N TRP A 95 -5.45 -1.47 -4.75
CA TRP A 95 -5.73 -2.41 -5.82
C TRP A 95 -7.18 -2.23 -6.29
N ILE A 96 -7.47 -2.64 -7.51
CA ILE A 96 -8.83 -2.66 -8.06
C ILE A 96 -9.35 -4.08 -7.92
N ASP A 97 -10.52 -4.24 -7.33
CA ASP A 97 -11.17 -5.55 -7.24
C ASP A 97 -11.82 -5.94 -8.59
N LYS A 98 -12.32 -7.19 -8.68
CA LYS A 98 -13.00 -7.69 -9.89
C LYS A 98 -14.29 -6.92 -10.26
N LYS A 99 -14.80 -6.06 -9.37
CA LYS A 99 -15.94 -5.18 -9.60
C LYS A 99 -15.52 -3.77 -10.02
N GLY A 100 -14.22 -3.53 -10.16
CA GLY A 100 -13.65 -2.22 -10.51
C GLY A 100 -13.59 -1.25 -9.33
N GLN A 101 -13.77 -1.72 -8.08
CA GLN A 101 -13.72 -0.86 -6.89
C GLN A 101 -12.30 -0.81 -6.31
N PRO A 102 -11.81 0.37 -5.91
CA PRO A 102 -10.53 0.50 -5.25
C PRO A 102 -10.59 -0.07 -3.83
N VAL A 103 -9.62 -0.93 -3.52
CA VAL A 103 -9.43 -1.56 -2.22
C VAL A 103 -8.08 -1.13 -1.68
N TRP A 104 -8.05 -0.54 -0.51
CA TRP A 104 -6.80 -0.22 0.16
C TRP A 104 -6.09 -1.47 0.65
N ILE A 105 -4.82 -1.56 0.31
CA ILE A 105 -3.93 -2.62 0.77
C ILE A 105 -2.72 -2.02 1.48
N ASN A 106 -2.14 -2.79 2.41
CA ASN A 106 -0.81 -2.58 2.94
C ASN A 106 0.09 -3.71 2.45
N CYS A 107 1.07 -3.38 1.63
CA CYS A 107 2.05 -4.32 1.12
C CYS A 107 3.36 -4.16 1.89
N ARG A 108 3.85 -5.26 2.47
CA ARG A 108 5.13 -5.32 3.19
C ARG A 108 5.97 -6.42 2.60
N GLY A 109 7.24 -6.13 2.35
CA GLY A 109 8.17 -7.11 1.81
C GLY A 109 9.58 -6.87 2.30
N TYR A 110 10.30 -7.96 2.52
CA TYR A 110 11.70 -7.98 2.88
C TYR A 110 12.53 -8.47 1.70
N ILE A 111 13.65 -7.78 1.43
CA ILE A 111 14.57 -8.11 0.35
C ILE A 111 15.57 -9.12 0.83
N VAL A 112 15.65 -10.24 0.14
CA VAL A 112 16.70 -11.24 0.33
C VAL A 112 17.80 -10.99 -0.69
N HIS A 113 19.04 -10.91 -0.21
CA HIS A 113 20.21 -10.65 -1.03
C HIS A 113 20.99 -11.93 -1.30
N GLU A 114 21.48 -12.06 -2.51
CA GLU A 114 22.52 -13.02 -2.85
C GLU A 114 23.80 -12.26 -3.21
N LYS A 115 24.91 -12.56 -2.50
CA LYS A 115 26.20 -11.87 -2.69
C LYS A 115 26.12 -10.36 -2.66
N ASN A 116 25.31 -9.81 -1.74
CA ASN A 116 25.02 -8.38 -1.57
C ASN A 116 24.27 -7.72 -2.76
N VAL A 117 23.63 -8.51 -3.62
CA VAL A 117 22.74 -8.01 -4.68
C VAL A 117 21.30 -8.41 -4.34
N PRO A 118 20.31 -7.50 -4.46
CA PRO A 118 18.90 -7.85 -4.30
C PRO A 118 18.53 -9.02 -5.22
N HIS A 119 18.05 -10.11 -4.64
CA HIS A 119 17.73 -11.33 -5.38
C HIS A 119 16.23 -11.51 -5.53
N TYR A 120 15.52 -11.56 -4.40
CA TYR A 120 14.07 -11.59 -4.41
C TYR A 120 13.48 -10.87 -3.19
N MET A 121 12.22 -10.49 -3.29
CA MET A 121 11.41 -9.94 -2.20
C MET A 121 10.36 -10.97 -1.79
N ILE A 122 10.25 -11.23 -0.49
CA ILE A 122 9.17 -12.03 0.09
C ILE A 122 8.33 -11.16 1.01
N GLY A 123 7.01 -11.31 0.97
CA GLY A 123 6.18 -10.45 1.78
C GLY A 123 4.71 -10.87 1.89
N CYS A 124 3.95 -9.98 2.50
CA CYS A 124 2.52 -10.13 2.65
C CYS A 124 1.78 -8.85 2.29
N ILE A 125 0.58 -9.01 1.80
CA ILE A 125 -0.35 -7.95 1.45
C ILE A 125 -1.63 -8.18 2.21
N ASN A 126 -2.05 -7.20 3.00
CA ASN A 126 -3.31 -7.26 3.70
C ASN A 126 -4.27 -6.15 3.24
N GLU A 127 -5.56 -6.48 3.11
CA GLU A 127 -6.59 -5.49 2.84
C GLU A 127 -6.84 -4.63 4.08
N ILE A 128 -6.75 -3.31 3.94
CA ILE A 128 -6.96 -2.36 5.05
C ILE A 128 -8.45 -2.05 5.24
N GLY A 129 -9.35 -2.64 4.51
CA GLY A 129 -10.78 -2.30 4.51
C GLY A 129 -11.71 -3.20 5.31
N GLY A 130 -11.24 -4.35 5.78
CA GLY A 130 -12.08 -5.28 6.57
C GLY A 130 -12.15 -4.92 8.06
N ARG A 131 -11.11 -4.29 8.60
CA ARG A 131 -11.00 -3.85 10.00
C ARG A 131 -10.86 -2.34 10.17
N GLN A 132 -10.53 -1.59 9.12
CA GLN A 132 -10.34 -0.14 9.13
C GLN A 132 -11.06 0.45 7.92
N LYS A 133 -12.29 0.92 8.11
CA LYS A 133 -13.07 1.56 7.03
C LYS A 133 -12.35 2.81 6.54
N ALA A 134 -12.15 2.90 5.22
CA ALA A 134 -11.93 4.17 4.58
C ALA A 134 -13.13 5.08 4.85
N ASP A 135 -12.88 6.37 4.99
CA ASP A 135 -13.92 7.38 5.15
C ASP A 135 -14.82 7.40 3.90
N ASP A 136 -16.10 7.16 4.08
CA ASP A 136 -17.08 7.00 2.99
C ASP A 136 -17.22 8.27 2.12
N VAL A 137 -16.86 9.43 2.66
CA VAL A 137 -16.94 10.73 1.98
C VAL A 137 -15.70 11.02 1.16
N SER A 138 -14.52 10.93 1.78
CA SER A 138 -13.23 11.28 1.14
C SER A 138 -12.54 10.10 0.48
N GLY A 139 -12.89 8.86 0.82
CA GLY A 139 -12.20 7.64 0.38
C GLY A 139 -10.81 7.45 0.97
N LEU A 140 -10.42 8.28 1.95
CA LEU A 140 -9.13 8.23 2.62
C LEU A 140 -9.17 7.29 3.83
N LEU A 141 -8.01 6.74 4.18
CA LEU A 141 -7.88 5.96 5.41
C LEU A 141 -8.04 6.84 6.66
N GLY A 142 -8.57 6.26 7.73
CA GLY A 142 -8.86 6.94 8.98
C GLY A 142 -7.70 6.99 9.98
N GLU A 143 -7.99 7.46 11.20
CA GLU A 143 -7.02 7.63 12.29
C GLU A 143 -6.33 6.32 12.70
N SER A 144 -7.06 5.21 12.76
CA SER A 144 -6.48 3.91 13.11
C SER A 144 -5.41 3.48 12.13
N SER A 145 -5.61 3.73 10.83
CA SER A 145 -4.63 3.44 9.79
C SER A 145 -3.40 4.34 9.91
N LEU A 146 -3.59 5.63 10.21
CA LEU A 146 -2.48 6.54 10.48
C LEU A 146 -1.66 6.07 11.68
N ARG A 147 -2.31 5.69 12.78
CA ARG A 147 -1.65 5.23 13.99
C ARG A 147 -0.81 3.98 13.73
N SER A 148 -1.40 2.97 13.11
CA SER A 148 -0.68 1.73 12.74
C SER A 148 0.50 2.01 11.82
N TYR A 149 0.29 2.86 10.79
CA TYR A 149 1.35 3.26 9.88
C TYR A 149 2.51 3.97 10.60
N LEU A 150 2.21 4.87 11.54
CA LEU A 150 3.24 5.57 12.31
C LEU A 150 4.01 4.63 13.24
N GLU A 151 3.35 3.67 13.89
CA GLU A 151 3.98 2.67 14.75
C GLU A 151 4.97 1.81 13.95
N ASP A 152 4.55 1.30 12.79
CA ASP A 152 5.39 0.51 11.90
C ASP A 152 6.55 1.34 11.30
N TYR A 153 6.27 2.60 10.97
CA TYR A 153 7.21 3.47 10.28
C TYR A 153 8.30 4.04 11.20
N TYR A 154 7.96 4.41 12.45
CA TYR A 154 8.93 4.90 13.43
C TYR A 154 10.01 3.86 13.77
N ALA A 155 9.69 2.59 13.66
CA ALA A 155 10.66 1.52 13.86
C ALA A 155 11.74 1.48 12.75
N ALA A 156 11.38 1.90 11.52
CA ALA A 156 12.25 1.84 10.35
C ALA A 156 12.91 3.17 10.00
N PHE A 157 12.26 4.31 10.29
CA PHE A 157 12.69 5.64 9.86
C PHE A 157 12.55 6.68 10.99
N PRO A 158 13.66 7.13 11.59
CA PRO A 158 13.61 7.99 12.79
C PRO A 158 13.24 9.45 12.52
N SER A 159 13.01 9.88 11.26
CA SER A 159 12.71 11.28 10.94
C SER A 159 11.63 11.44 9.87
N GLY A 160 10.69 12.35 10.11
CA GLY A 160 9.62 12.68 9.18
C GLY A 160 8.78 13.85 9.69
N TYR A 161 7.79 14.28 8.90
CA TYR A 161 6.88 15.35 9.27
C TYR A 161 5.44 14.87 9.16
N LEU A 162 4.65 15.14 10.20
CA LEU A 162 3.21 14.97 10.19
C LEU A 162 2.56 16.34 10.09
N LEU A 163 1.83 16.60 9.01
CA LEU A 163 1.09 17.83 8.79
C LEU A 163 -0.38 17.60 9.11
N ARG A 164 -0.96 18.51 9.88
CA ARG A 164 -2.40 18.56 10.12
C ARG A 164 -3.00 19.70 9.31
N LEU A 165 -4.07 19.40 8.56
CA LEU A 165 -4.85 20.35 7.78
C LEU A 165 -6.29 20.32 8.31
N GLY A 166 -6.84 21.47 8.65
CA GLY A 166 -8.23 21.63 9.08
C GLY A 166 -8.97 22.57 8.14
N LEU A 167 -10.28 22.36 7.99
CA LEU A 167 -11.17 23.34 7.36
C LEU A 167 -11.77 24.22 8.44
N ASP A 168 -11.49 25.53 8.35
CA ASP A 168 -12.09 26.51 9.24
C ASP A 168 -13.59 26.67 8.88
N ASP A 169 -14.40 26.96 9.89
CA ASP A 169 -15.84 27.23 9.78
C ASP A 169 -16.65 26.12 9.05
N PHE A 170 -16.13 24.89 9.00
CA PHE A 170 -16.80 23.78 8.32
C PHE A 170 -18.19 23.48 8.89
N LYS A 171 -18.40 23.72 10.17
CA LYS A 171 -19.72 23.60 10.82
C LYS A 171 -20.73 24.58 10.21
N GLU A 172 -20.32 25.82 9.96
CA GLU A 172 -21.18 26.83 9.34
C GLU A 172 -21.57 26.46 7.91
N ILE A 173 -20.65 25.81 7.17
CA ILE A 173 -20.94 25.27 5.84
C ILE A 173 -22.09 24.26 5.92
N ASN A 174 -22.02 23.31 6.86
CA ASN A 174 -23.05 22.30 7.04
C ASN A 174 -24.40 22.92 7.50
N GLU A 175 -24.35 23.89 8.40
CA GLU A 175 -25.57 24.58 8.89
C GLU A 175 -26.23 25.40 7.78
N LYS A 176 -25.46 26.03 6.91
CA LYS A 176 -25.97 26.92 5.86
C LYS A 176 -26.38 26.19 4.58
N PHE A 177 -25.65 25.16 4.19
CA PHE A 177 -25.82 24.50 2.88
C PHE A 177 -26.19 23.01 2.97
N GLY A 178 -26.27 22.46 4.17
CA GLY A 178 -26.59 21.06 4.42
C GLY A 178 -25.37 20.15 4.41
N THR A 179 -25.53 18.95 4.98
CA THR A 179 -24.45 17.95 5.13
C THR A 179 -23.95 17.41 3.79
N GLU A 180 -24.82 17.23 2.81
CA GLU A 180 -24.43 16.77 1.45
C GLU A 180 -23.46 17.74 0.77
N TYR A 181 -23.67 19.05 0.97
CA TYR A 181 -22.75 20.06 0.46
C TYR A 181 -21.42 20.02 1.21
N GLY A 182 -21.44 19.86 2.53
CA GLY A 182 -20.26 19.66 3.34
C GLY A 182 -19.44 18.43 2.90
N ASP A 183 -20.11 17.33 2.62
CA ASP A 183 -19.47 16.11 2.11
C ASP A 183 -18.80 16.35 0.75
N MET A 184 -19.43 17.09 -0.14
CA MET A 184 -18.84 17.51 -1.40
C MET A 184 -17.58 18.37 -1.19
N VAL A 185 -17.60 19.31 -0.23
CA VAL A 185 -16.45 20.14 0.12
C VAL A 185 -15.30 19.27 0.64
N LEU A 186 -15.58 18.34 1.55
CA LEU A 186 -14.59 17.39 2.07
C LEU A 186 -13.96 16.54 0.97
N LYS A 187 -14.79 15.99 0.08
CA LYS A 187 -14.31 15.18 -1.05
C LYS A 187 -13.40 15.98 -1.99
N LYS A 188 -13.80 17.20 -2.34
CA LYS A 188 -12.98 18.07 -3.19
C LYS A 188 -11.68 18.50 -2.50
N THR A 189 -11.72 18.79 -1.20
CA THR A 189 -10.53 19.12 -0.42
C THR A 189 -9.56 17.94 -0.40
N ALA A 190 -10.05 16.72 -0.13
CA ALA A 190 -9.25 15.52 -0.18
C ALA A 190 -8.58 15.33 -1.55
N GLN A 191 -9.33 15.50 -2.64
CA GLN A 191 -8.82 15.42 -4.01
C GLN A 191 -7.74 16.48 -4.29
N CYS A 192 -7.98 17.73 -3.86
CA CYS A 192 -7.04 18.82 -4.03
C CYS A 192 -5.73 18.54 -3.29
N ILE A 193 -5.79 18.14 -2.02
CA ILE A 193 -4.59 17.81 -1.24
C ILE A 193 -3.88 16.60 -1.88
N SER A 194 -4.62 15.56 -2.27
CA SER A 194 -4.05 14.37 -2.91
C SER A 194 -3.30 14.71 -4.21
N SER A 195 -3.74 15.72 -4.96
CA SER A 195 -3.04 16.17 -6.16
C SER A 195 -1.73 16.93 -5.88
N CYS A 196 -1.54 17.43 -4.66
CA CYS A 196 -0.37 18.18 -4.23
C CYS A 196 0.70 17.31 -3.55
N ILE A 197 0.33 16.11 -3.08
CA ILE A 197 1.27 15.21 -2.40
C ILE A 197 2.09 14.41 -3.42
N LYS A 198 3.34 14.13 -3.04
CA LYS A 198 4.29 13.38 -3.88
C LYS A 198 4.17 11.87 -3.64
N PRO A 199 4.65 11.04 -4.58
CA PRO A 199 4.81 9.61 -4.35
C PRO A 199 5.51 9.30 -3.01
N GLY A 200 4.96 8.37 -2.24
CA GLY A 200 5.46 8.01 -0.90
C GLY A 200 4.94 8.89 0.25
N GLN A 201 4.18 9.92 -0.04
CA GLN A 201 3.47 10.70 0.98
C GLN A 201 2.04 10.17 1.14
N MET A 202 1.56 10.08 2.36
CA MET A 202 0.23 9.55 2.68
C MET A 202 -0.69 10.64 3.22
N LEU A 203 -1.98 10.54 2.91
CA LEU A 203 -3.04 11.43 3.39
C LEU A 203 -4.12 10.62 4.10
N TYR A 204 -4.51 11.08 5.28
CA TYR A 204 -5.49 10.43 6.15
C TYR A 204 -6.61 11.39 6.54
N ARG A 205 -7.80 10.85 6.75
CA ARG A 205 -8.96 11.55 7.27
C ARG A 205 -9.10 11.24 8.76
N ILE A 206 -9.03 12.26 9.65
CA ILE A 206 -8.95 11.98 11.09
C ILE A 206 -10.21 12.41 11.85
N CYS A 207 -10.86 13.47 11.44
CA CYS A 207 -12.06 13.96 12.11
C CYS A 207 -13.00 14.65 11.12
N HIS A 208 -14.12 15.17 11.61
CA HIS A 208 -15.16 15.75 10.77
C HIS A 208 -14.67 16.82 9.77
N CYS A 209 -13.58 17.55 10.09
CA CYS A 209 -13.05 18.63 9.24
C CYS A 209 -11.52 18.61 9.08
N GLY A 210 -10.84 17.49 9.40
CA GLY A 210 -9.37 17.44 9.45
C GLY A 210 -8.74 16.33 8.62
N PHE A 211 -7.58 16.64 8.07
CA PHE A 211 -6.72 15.74 7.32
C PHE A 211 -5.30 15.72 7.91
N TYR A 212 -4.60 14.60 7.79
CA TYR A 212 -3.20 14.50 8.14
C TYR A 212 -2.39 13.99 6.94
N GLY A 213 -1.33 14.70 6.61
CA GLY A 213 -0.35 14.28 5.63
C GLY A 213 0.97 13.89 6.30
N TRP A 214 1.57 12.81 5.86
CA TRP A 214 2.88 12.36 6.31
C TRP A 214 3.91 12.50 5.20
N HIS A 215 5.10 13.00 5.55
CA HIS A 215 6.25 13.12 4.65
C HIS A 215 7.51 12.60 5.32
N CYS A 216 8.22 11.70 4.64
CA CYS A 216 9.60 11.34 5.00
C CYS A 216 10.62 12.26 4.35
N ARG A 217 11.74 12.40 5.01
CA ARG A 217 12.98 12.86 4.40
C ARG A 217 13.83 11.69 3.95
#